data_d2acbd3b0796034c22819177c42fc0c9
#
_entry.id   d2acbd3b0796034c22819177c42fc0c9
#
_cell.length_a   1.000
_cell.length_b   1.000
_cell.length_c   1.000
_cell.angle_alpha   90.00
_cell.angle_beta   90.00
_cell.angle_gamma   90.00
#
_symmetry.space_group_name_H-M   'P 1'
#
loop_
_entity.id
_entity.type
_entity.pdbx_description
1 polymer ?
#
loop_
_entity_poly.entity_id
_entity_poly.type
_entity_poly.pdbx_seq_one_letter_code
_entity_poly.pdbx_strand_id
1 'polypeptide(L)'
;MNRLKRIKTILCTLYRYRLAELIASLVRPGWARTFLNMLPQSSKFKHETPAVRLRLALESLGPIFIKFGQVLSTRPDLIPHDYAVELARLQDKVPPFDAQLSRSQIEKSLGQSIDTLYAEFETEPVASASIAQVHKARLHSGEQVAVKVLRPNLLPVIEQDLSLMRFGAGWVERLFADGKRLKPREVVAEFDKYLHDELDLMREAANASQLGRNFQNSDMLIVPKVFYDYCTSDVLTIEWMDGTPVSDIAKLKADGIDLHKLADYGVEIFFTQVFRDGFFHADMHPGNILVAADNRYIALDFGIVGTLTDYDKRYLAINFLAFFNRDYHRVATAHIESGWVPADTRAEELEAAVRAVCEPVFNKPISQISFGLVLMRLFEVSRRFNVEIQPQLVLLQKTLLNIEGLGRQLDPDLDLWKTAKPFLVGWMNEQVGPKALWRNLKNEAPDWAQIIPSLPRKISALIDENRQQEMRDAYVHLVKVQQRQSLWLGVIAVVLLLILLFK
;
A
#
# COMPACT_ATOMS: atom_id res chain seq x y z
N MET A 1 -8.99 -7.70 -28.36
CA MET A 1 -7.89 -7.60 -29.37
C MET A 1 -7.22 -8.96 -29.49
N ASN A 2 -6.79 -9.41 -30.69
CA ASN A 2 -6.14 -10.72 -30.82
C ASN A 2 -4.76 -10.72 -30.11
N ARG A 3 -4.45 -11.76 -29.32
CA ARG A 3 -3.19 -11.91 -28.54
C ARG A 3 -1.92 -11.64 -29.40
N LEU A 4 -1.90 -12.12 -30.63
CA LEU A 4 -0.81 -11.88 -31.56
C LEU A 4 -0.63 -10.39 -31.91
N LYS A 5 -1.75 -9.68 -32.10
CA LYS A 5 -1.73 -8.23 -32.37
C LYS A 5 -1.18 -7.46 -31.16
N ARG A 6 -1.53 -7.88 -29.93
CA ARG A 6 -1.02 -7.25 -28.70
C ARG A 6 0.49 -7.48 -28.52
N ILE A 7 0.97 -8.70 -28.74
CA ILE A 7 2.39 -9.02 -28.71
C ILE A 7 3.15 -8.17 -29.74
N LYS A 8 2.63 -8.04 -30.97
CA LYS A 8 3.23 -7.16 -31.99
C LYS A 8 3.33 -5.72 -31.49
N THR A 9 2.28 -5.19 -30.87
CA THR A 9 2.29 -3.83 -30.30
C THR A 9 3.39 -3.67 -29.25
N ILE A 10 3.52 -4.63 -28.32
CA ILE A 10 4.59 -4.61 -27.30
C ILE A 10 5.97 -4.64 -27.94
N LEU A 11 6.20 -5.52 -28.90
CA LEU A 11 7.49 -5.59 -29.61
C LEU A 11 7.82 -4.30 -30.39
N CYS A 12 6.83 -3.70 -31.05
CA CYS A 12 6.99 -2.40 -31.72
C CYS A 12 7.33 -1.29 -30.72
N THR A 13 6.75 -1.32 -29.53
CA THR A 13 7.03 -0.37 -28.44
C THR A 13 8.44 -0.55 -27.92
N LEU A 14 8.89 -1.78 -27.66
CA LEU A 14 10.27 -2.09 -27.27
C LEU A 14 11.30 -1.55 -28.29
N TYR A 15 11.01 -1.73 -29.58
CA TYR A 15 11.82 -1.17 -30.68
C TYR A 15 11.82 0.36 -30.67
N ARG A 16 10.62 0.97 -30.65
CA ARG A 16 10.42 2.42 -30.79
C ARG A 16 11.10 3.21 -29.68
N TYR A 17 10.98 2.75 -28.42
CA TYR A 17 11.50 3.44 -27.24
C TYR A 17 12.83 2.88 -26.75
N ARG A 18 13.51 2.04 -27.56
CA ARG A 18 14.87 1.49 -27.27
C ARG A 18 14.93 0.76 -25.91
N LEU A 19 13.87 0.08 -25.53
CA LEU A 19 13.84 -0.63 -24.24
C LEU A 19 14.70 -1.91 -24.25
N ALA A 20 15.05 -2.46 -25.42
CA ALA A 20 15.96 -3.60 -25.50
C ALA A 20 17.34 -3.28 -24.91
N GLU A 21 17.84 -2.05 -25.08
CA GLU A 21 19.10 -1.58 -24.49
C GLU A 21 19.01 -1.53 -22.95
N LEU A 22 17.91 -1.03 -22.41
CA LEU A 22 17.63 -1.02 -20.97
C LEU A 22 17.59 -2.45 -20.42
N ILE A 23 16.82 -3.34 -21.06
CA ILE A 23 16.70 -4.74 -20.66
C ILE A 23 18.06 -5.43 -20.71
N ALA A 24 18.86 -5.17 -21.75
CA ALA A 24 20.20 -5.75 -21.94
C ALA A 24 21.16 -5.40 -20.79
N SER A 25 21.03 -4.21 -20.19
CA SER A 25 21.84 -3.79 -19.03
C SER A 25 21.50 -4.55 -17.75
N LEU A 26 20.31 -5.12 -17.65
CA LEU A 26 19.78 -5.81 -16.46
C LEU A 26 19.90 -7.34 -16.54
N VAL A 27 20.14 -7.91 -17.74
CA VAL A 27 20.16 -9.35 -17.99
C VAL A 27 21.51 -9.96 -17.65
N ARG A 28 21.54 -11.09 -16.91
CA ARG A 28 22.76 -11.83 -16.52
C ARG A 28 23.43 -12.61 -17.69
N PRO A 29 22.69 -13.46 -18.46
CA PRO A 29 23.34 -14.30 -19.45
C PRO A 29 23.93 -13.48 -20.60
N GLY A 30 25.24 -13.64 -20.87
CA GLY A 30 25.91 -12.90 -21.92
C GLY A 30 25.28 -13.08 -23.30
N TRP A 31 24.80 -14.28 -23.63
CA TRP A 31 24.10 -14.56 -24.89
C TRP A 31 22.80 -13.74 -25.05
N ALA A 32 22.02 -13.60 -23.99
CA ALA A 32 20.78 -12.82 -24.03
C ALA A 32 21.06 -11.31 -24.15
N ARG A 33 22.10 -10.83 -23.46
CA ARG A 33 22.58 -9.45 -23.60
C ARG A 33 23.05 -9.15 -25.01
N THR A 34 23.87 -10.04 -25.61
CA THR A 34 24.32 -9.90 -26.98
C THR A 34 23.14 -9.90 -27.95
N PHE A 35 22.21 -10.83 -27.81
CA PHE A 35 20.99 -10.88 -28.62
C PHE A 35 20.18 -9.59 -28.55
N LEU A 36 19.92 -9.06 -27.33
CA LEU A 36 19.16 -7.82 -27.13
C LEU A 36 19.87 -6.61 -27.77
N ASN A 37 21.20 -6.54 -27.67
CA ASN A 37 21.99 -5.47 -28.28
C ASN A 37 22.04 -5.54 -29.82
N MET A 38 21.81 -6.72 -30.41
CA MET A 38 21.72 -6.90 -31.86
C MET A 38 20.36 -6.54 -32.44
N LEU A 39 19.32 -6.40 -31.57
CA LEU A 39 17.98 -6.01 -32.03
C LEU A 39 18.02 -4.58 -32.60
N PRO A 40 17.36 -4.36 -33.77
CA PRO A 40 17.26 -3.03 -34.34
C PRO A 40 16.54 -2.11 -33.36
N GLN A 41 16.92 -0.84 -33.31
CA GLN A 41 16.35 0.15 -32.41
C GLN A 41 16.13 1.47 -33.14
N SER A 42 15.02 2.15 -32.81
CA SER A 42 14.71 3.46 -33.38
C SER A 42 15.71 4.53 -32.96
N SER A 43 16.06 5.46 -33.83
CA SER A 43 16.89 6.62 -33.50
C SER A 43 16.13 7.74 -32.80
N LYS A 44 14.77 7.73 -32.86
CA LYS A 44 13.91 8.84 -32.45
C LYS A 44 14.07 9.27 -30.98
N PHE A 45 14.27 8.32 -30.04
CA PHE A 45 14.40 8.56 -28.61
C PHE A 45 15.81 8.30 -28.05
N LYS A 46 16.84 8.43 -28.90
CA LYS A 46 18.23 8.15 -28.52
C LYS A 46 18.77 9.09 -27.45
N HIS A 47 18.31 10.32 -27.44
CA HIS A 47 18.77 11.36 -26.51
C HIS A 47 18.00 11.42 -25.19
N GLU A 48 16.88 10.69 -25.11
CA GLU A 48 16.07 10.64 -23.89
C GLU A 48 16.67 9.68 -22.85
N THR A 49 16.49 10.01 -21.58
CA THR A 49 16.95 9.13 -20.48
C THR A 49 16.19 7.80 -20.50
N PRO A 50 16.77 6.70 -19.98
CA PRO A 50 16.07 5.42 -19.89
C PRO A 50 14.74 5.50 -19.13
N ALA A 51 14.64 6.33 -18.09
CA ALA A 51 13.41 6.54 -17.31
C ALA A 51 12.31 7.20 -18.16
N VAL A 52 12.64 8.26 -18.90
CA VAL A 52 11.71 8.93 -19.84
C VAL A 52 11.24 7.95 -20.94
N ARG A 53 12.16 7.18 -21.51
CA ARG A 53 11.82 6.18 -22.53
C ARG A 53 10.85 5.13 -21.99
N LEU A 54 11.04 4.67 -20.75
CA LEU A 54 10.13 3.73 -20.09
C LEU A 54 8.75 4.33 -19.90
N ARG A 55 8.64 5.56 -19.37
CA ARG A 55 7.37 6.26 -19.21
C ARG A 55 6.60 6.37 -20.53
N LEU A 56 7.23 6.90 -21.57
CA LEU A 56 6.64 7.05 -22.90
C LEU A 56 6.19 5.72 -23.50
N ALA A 57 6.91 4.64 -23.23
CA ALA A 57 6.55 3.29 -23.67
C ALA A 57 5.28 2.81 -22.95
N LEU A 58 5.18 2.99 -21.64
CA LEU A 58 4.00 2.61 -20.86
C LEU A 58 2.77 3.42 -21.30
N GLU A 59 2.90 4.73 -21.54
CA GLU A 59 1.85 5.57 -22.10
C GLU A 59 1.36 5.03 -23.46
N SER A 60 2.27 4.63 -24.36
CA SER A 60 1.92 4.10 -25.66
C SER A 60 1.27 2.72 -25.63
N LEU A 61 1.48 1.94 -24.57
CA LEU A 61 0.86 0.64 -24.37
C LEU A 61 -0.56 0.73 -23.81
N GLY A 62 -0.93 1.88 -23.27
CA GLY A 62 -2.29 2.19 -22.84
C GLY A 62 -2.57 2.04 -21.35
N PRO A 63 -3.84 2.15 -20.93
CA PRO A 63 -4.24 2.40 -19.55
C PRO A 63 -3.68 1.41 -18.53
N ILE A 64 -3.68 0.12 -18.83
CA ILE A 64 -3.19 -0.94 -17.91
C ILE A 64 -1.72 -0.76 -17.61
N PHE A 65 -0.91 -0.45 -18.63
CA PHE A 65 0.53 -0.21 -18.46
C PHE A 65 0.82 1.13 -17.79
N ILE A 66 -0.02 2.15 -17.99
CA ILE A 66 0.03 3.42 -17.25
C ILE A 66 -0.19 3.14 -15.77
N LYS A 67 -1.25 2.41 -15.41
CA LYS A 67 -1.55 2.00 -14.03
C LYS A 67 -0.40 1.17 -13.41
N PHE A 68 0.17 0.23 -14.17
CA PHE A 68 1.32 -0.53 -13.71
C PHE A 68 2.52 0.38 -13.40
N GLY A 69 2.80 1.34 -14.29
CA GLY A 69 3.85 2.34 -14.06
C GLY A 69 3.59 3.22 -12.83
N GLN A 70 2.33 3.61 -12.59
CA GLN A 70 1.93 4.35 -11.40
C GLN A 70 2.14 3.54 -10.12
N VAL A 71 1.75 2.25 -10.12
CA VAL A 71 2.03 1.35 -8.99
C VAL A 71 3.53 1.18 -8.77
N LEU A 72 4.32 1.00 -9.82
CA LEU A 72 5.78 0.92 -9.71
C LEU A 72 6.39 2.20 -9.17
N SER A 73 5.86 3.39 -9.53
CA SER A 73 6.37 4.67 -9.04
C SER A 73 6.29 4.82 -7.52
N THR A 74 5.36 4.12 -6.89
CA THR A 74 5.20 4.10 -5.43
C THR A 74 6.03 3.02 -4.74
N ARG A 75 6.81 2.22 -5.48
CA ARG A 75 7.62 1.10 -4.99
C ARG A 75 9.13 1.39 -5.12
N PRO A 76 9.67 2.29 -4.28
CA PRO A 76 11.09 2.63 -4.29
C PRO A 76 12.00 1.42 -3.95
N ASP A 77 11.45 0.35 -3.39
CA ASP A 77 12.11 -0.93 -3.16
C ASP A 77 12.40 -1.70 -4.45
N LEU A 78 11.58 -1.50 -5.50
CA LEU A 78 11.67 -2.23 -6.76
C LEU A 78 12.47 -1.50 -7.83
N ILE A 79 12.33 -0.17 -7.93
CA ILE A 79 12.92 0.63 -9.01
C ILE A 79 13.81 1.75 -8.46
N PRO A 80 14.83 2.21 -9.23
CA PRO A 80 15.64 3.36 -8.87
C PRO A 80 14.83 4.64 -8.79
N HIS A 81 15.29 5.59 -7.99
CA HIS A 81 14.60 6.85 -7.70
C HIS A 81 14.26 7.68 -8.95
N ASP A 82 15.19 7.79 -9.90
CA ASP A 82 14.99 8.51 -11.16
C ASP A 82 13.85 7.93 -12.00
N TYR A 83 13.68 6.59 -11.99
CA TYR A 83 12.54 5.93 -12.63
C TYR A 83 11.24 6.19 -11.86
N ALA A 84 11.27 6.14 -10.52
CA ALA A 84 10.09 6.41 -9.71
C ALA A 84 9.56 7.83 -9.94
N VAL A 85 10.44 8.84 -9.95
CA VAL A 85 10.09 10.24 -10.23
C VAL A 85 9.49 10.40 -11.62
N GLU A 86 10.05 9.75 -12.63
CA GLU A 86 9.55 9.87 -13.99
C GLU A 86 8.21 9.13 -14.18
N LEU A 87 8.06 7.94 -13.60
CA LEU A 87 6.81 7.19 -13.66
C LEU A 87 5.67 7.84 -12.87
N ALA A 88 5.98 8.61 -11.83
CA ALA A 88 4.97 9.40 -11.10
C ALA A 88 4.29 10.48 -11.96
N ARG A 89 4.88 10.83 -13.13
CA ARG A 89 4.28 11.77 -14.11
C ARG A 89 3.24 11.12 -15.02
N LEU A 90 3.06 9.80 -14.95
CA LEU A 90 2.03 9.09 -15.72
C LEU A 90 0.64 9.58 -15.30
N GLN A 91 -0.12 10.10 -16.28
CA GLN A 91 -1.46 10.65 -16.04
C GLN A 91 -2.54 9.72 -16.59
N ASP A 92 -3.62 9.57 -15.85
CA ASP A 92 -4.79 8.77 -16.21
C ASP A 92 -5.79 9.49 -17.12
N LYS A 93 -5.42 10.63 -17.71
CA LYS A 93 -6.31 11.38 -18.59
C LYS A 93 -6.50 10.64 -19.92
N VAL A 94 -7.65 10.00 -20.06
CA VAL A 94 -8.07 9.30 -21.26
C VAL A 94 -9.32 10.01 -21.80
N PRO A 95 -9.45 10.19 -23.13
CA PRO A 95 -10.68 10.77 -23.71
C PRO A 95 -11.93 10.03 -23.24
N PRO A 96 -13.05 10.72 -23.05
CA PRO A 96 -14.32 10.10 -22.75
C PRO A 96 -14.66 9.02 -23.79
N PHE A 97 -15.32 7.96 -23.36
CA PHE A 97 -15.92 7.01 -24.28
C PHE A 97 -17.34 7.46 -24.65
N ASP A 98 -17.87 6.88 -25.70
CA ASP A 98 -19.16 7.25 -26.26
C ASP A 98 -20.25 7.25 -25.18
N ALA A 99 -21.01 8.33 -25.09
CA ALA A 99 -22.09 8.52 -24.14
C ALA A 99 -23.23 7.48 -24.28
N GLN A 100 -23.47 6.98 -25.47
CA GLN A 100 -24.41 5.88 -25.72
C GLN A 100 -23.95 4.58 -25.04
N LEU A 101 -22.63 4.33 -25.04
CA LEU A 101 -22.07 3.18 -24.35
C LEU A 101 -22.21 3.32 -22.84
N SER A 102 -22.08 4.54 -22.29
CA SER A 102 -22.34 4.81 -20.86
C SER A 102 -23.77 4.48 -20.48
N ARG A 103 -24.74 5.01 -21.26
CA ARG A 103 -26.15 4.73 -21.02
C ARG A 103 -26.44 3.24 -21.06
N SER A 104 -26.00 2.55 -22.12
CA SER A 104 -26.19 1.11 -22.27
C SER A 104 -25.53 0.31 -21.11
N GLN A 105 -24.36 0.73 -20.62
CA GLN A 105 -23.70 0.07 -19.49
C GLN A 105 -24.49 0.25 -18.21
N ILE A 106 -24.99 1.47 -17.93
CA ILE A 106 -25.82 1.76 -16.75
C ILE A 106 -27.10 0.95 -16.79
N GLU A 107 -27.83 1.00 -17.92
CA GLU A 107 -29.09 0.28 -18.11
C GLU A 107 -28.93 -1.24 -17.97
N LYS A 108 -27.86 -1.78 -18.56
CA LYS A 108 -27.53 -3.20 -18.44
C LYS A 108 -27.21 -3.59 -17.00
N SER A 109 -26.46 -2.75 -16.30
CA SER A 109 -25.96 -3.03 -14.96
C SER A 109 -27.05 -2.92 -13.89
N LEU A 110 -27.95 -1.92 -14.01
CA LEU A 110 -29.04 -1.68 -13.09
C LEU A 110 -30.37 -2.34 -13.51
N GLY A 111 -30.44 -2.88 -14.74
CA GLY A 111 -31.61 -3.62 -15.24
C GLY A 111 -32.84 -2.75 -15.55
N GLN A 112 -32.67 -1.42 -15.60
CA GLN A 112 -33.74 -0.44 -15.88
C GLN A 112 -33.25 0.61 -16.88
N SER A 113 -34.19 1.28 -17.55
CA SER A 113 -33.82 2.38 -18.46
C SER A 113 -33.35 3.61 -17.70
N ILE A 114 -32.51 4.43 -18.33
CA ILE A 114 -32.01 5.69 -17.75
C ILE A 114 -33.15 6.58 -17.26
N ASP A 115 -34.21 6.70 -18.08
CA ASP A 115 -35.34 7.57 -17.75
C ASP A 115 -36.20 7.04 -16.60
N THR A 116 -36.09 5.75 -16.26
CA THR A 116 -36.70 5.16 -15.07
C THR A 116 -35.83 5.38 -13.85
N LEU A 117 -34.50 5.35 -14.01
CA LEU A 117 -33.54 5.50 -12.93
C LEU A 117 -33.39 6.97 -12.50
N TYR A 118 -33.31 7.88 -13.47
CA TYR A 118 -32.99 9.29 -13.21
C TYR A 118 -34.05 10.21 -13.85
N ALA A 119 -34.43 11.27 -13.14
CA ALA A 119 -35.29 12.33 -13.69
C ALA A 119 -34.54 13.14 -14.77
N GLU A 120 -33.23 13.33 -14.57
CA GLU A 120 -32.35 13.98 -15.55
C GLU A 120 -31.00 13.25 -15.55
N PHE A 121 -30.41 13.06 -16.74
CA PHE A 121 -29.09 12.46 -16.90
C PHE A 121 -28.31 13.24 -17.96
N GLU A 122 -27.19 13.87 -17.54
CA GLU A 122 -26.32 14.60 -18.46
C GLU A 122 -25.51 13.62 -19.31
N THR A 123 -25.69 13.71 -20.62
CA THR A 123 -25.06 12.81 -21.60
C THR A 123 -23.53 13.02 -21.64
N GLU A 124 -23.08 14.28 -21.58
CA GLU A 124 -21.67 14.61 -21.55
C GLU A 124 -21.08 14.34 -20.15
N PRO A 125 -19.97 13.59 -20.06
CA PRO A 125 -19.36 13.32 -18.78
C PRO A 125 -18.66 14.56 -18.22
N VAL A 126 -18.77 14.79 -16.92
CA VAL A 126 -18.08 15.87 -16.21
C VAL A 126 -16.61 15.53 -15.94
N ALA A 127 -16.28 14.25 -15.90
CA ALA A 127 -14.90 13.76 -15.73
C ALA A 127 -14.71 12.42 -16.45
N SER A 128 -13.48 12.18 -16.92
CA SER A 128 -13.10 10.91 -17.56
C SER A 128 -11.72 10.47 -17.06
N ALA A 129 -11.65 9.22 -16.61
CA ALA A 129 -10.43 8.54 -16.17
C ALA A 129 -10.09 7.33 -17.06
N SER A 130 -9.02 6.63 -16.75
CA SER A 130 -8.55 5.46 -17.52
C SER A 130 -9.58 4.34 -17.62
N ILE A 131 -10.32 4.09 -16.56
CA ILE A 131 -11.25 2.95 -16.44
C ILE A 131 -12.73 3.35 -16.31
N ALA A 132 -13.02 4.62 -15.99
CA ALA A 132 -14.38 5.09 -15.73
C ALA A 132 -14.61 6.52 -16.24
N GLN A 133 -15.86 6.92 -16.32
CA GLN A 133 -16.24 8.32 -16.47
C GLN A 133 -17.41 8.66 -15.53
N VAL A 134 -17.59 9.95 -15.25
CA VAL A 134 -18.58 10.44 -14.28
C VAL A 134 -19.57 11.33 -15.00
N HIS A 135 -20.85 11.07 -14.84
CA HIS A 135 -21.95 11.88 -15.35
C HIS A 135 -22.69 12.54 -14.19
N LYS A 136 -23.21 13.73 -14.43
CA LYS A 136 -24.14 14.37 -13.51
C LYS A 136 -25.55 13.89 -13.81
N ALA A 137 -26.33 13.63 -12.76
CA ALA A 137 -27.72 13.21 -12.89
C ALA A 137 -28.57 13.77 -11.72
N ARG A 138 -29.87 13.65 -11.83
CA ARG A 138 -30.82 13.95 -10.76
C ARG A 138 -31.76 12.77 -10.57
N LEU A 139 -31.91 12.32 -9.32
CA LEU A 139 -32.88 11.29 -8.96
C LEU A 139 -34.31 11.82 -9.03
N HIS A 140 -35.30 10.93 -9.16
CA HIS A 140 -36.71 11.30 -9.11
C HIS A 140 -37.12 11.88 -7.73
N SER A 141 -36.39 11.58 -6.68
CA SER A 141 -36.52 12.17 -5.35
C SER A 141 -35.99 13.62 -5.22
N GLY A 142 -35.29 14.09 -6.29
CA GLY A 142 -34.80 15.47 -6.41
C GLY A 142 -33.32 15.67 -6.12
N GLU A 143 -32.61 14.70 -5.54
CA GLU A 143 -31.19 14.81 -5.21
C GLU A 143 -30.35 14.84 -6.49
N GLN A 144 -29.35 15.74 -6.54
CA GLN A 144 -28.31 15.72 -7.55
C GLN A 144 -27.28 14.67 -7.22
N VAL A 145 -26.84 13.89 -8.22
CA VAL A 145 -25.92 12.78 -8.03
C VAL A 145 -24.83 12.77 -9.09
N ALA A 146 -23.68 12.23 -8.72
CA ALA A 146 -22.59 11.88 -9.61
C ALA A 146 -22.68 10.37 -9.89
N VAL A 147 -22.77 10.00 -11.15
CA VAL A 147 -22.86 8.61 -11.62
C VAL A 147 -21.55 8.24 -12.27
N LYS A 148 -20.72 7.48 -11.57
CA LYS A 148 -19.46 6.91 -12.08
C LYS A 148 -19.77 5.58 -12.75
N VAL A 149 -19.34 5.41 -14.01
CA VAL A 149 -19.58 4.19 -14.79
C VAL A 149 -18.27 3.67 -15.35
N LEU A 150 -18.02 2.37 -15.22
CA LEU A 150 -16.85 1.71 -15.79
C LEU A 150 -16.93 1.65 -17.31
N ARG A 151 -15.79 1.78 -17.97
CA ARG A 151 -15.69 1.55 -19.42
C ARG A 151 -16.12 0.13 -19.74
N PRO A 152 -17.00 -0.06 -20.74
CA PRO A 152 -17.44 -1.40 -21.12
C PRO A 152 -16.28 -2.22 -21.70
N ASN A 153 -16.35 -3.54 -21.53
CA ASN A 153 -15.38 -4.52 -22.08
C ASN A 153 -13.91 -4.33 -21.66
N LEU A 154 -13.65 -3.73 -20.50
CA LEU A 154 -12.28 -3.60 -19.96
C LEU A 154 -11.70 -4.93 -19.51
N LEU A 155 -12.47 -5.76 -18.82
CA LEU A 155 -11.98 -6.99 -18.19
C LEU A 155 -11.26 -7.94 -19.18
N PRO A 156 -11.77 -8.22 -20.40
CA PRO A 156 -11.05 -9.06 -21.36
C PRO A 156 -9.71 -8.47 -21.82
N VAL A 157 -9.59 -7.14 -21.87
CA VAL A 157 -8.33 -6.46 -22.23
C VAL A 157 -7.32 -6.56 -21.09
N ILE A 158 -7.79 -6.34 -19.86
CA ILE A 158 -7.01 -6.46 -18.63
C ILE A 158 -6.45 -7.88 -18.49
N GLU A 159 -7.29 -8.90 -18.61
CA GLU A 159 -6.85 -10.29 -18.50
C GLU A 159 -5.82 -10.68 -19.56
N GLN A 160 -5.98 -10.16 -20.78
CA GLN A 160 -4.99 -10.36 -21.83
C GLN A 160 -3.64 -9.76 -21.49
N ASP A 161 -3.62 -8.51 -21.01
CA ASP A 161 -2.39 -7.82 -20.65
C ASP A 161 -1.74 -8.44 -19.40
N LEU A 162 -2.51 -8.77 -18.37
CA LEU A 162 -2.04 -9.49 -17.19
C LEU A 162 -1.43 -10.84 -17.53
N SER A 163 -2.03 -11.59 -18.45
CA SER A 163 -1.49 -12.86 -18.96
C SER A 163 -0.08 -12.67 -19.57
N LEU A 164 0.12 -11.59 -20.33
CA LEU A 164 1.42 -11.26 -20.92
C LEU A 164 2.43 -10.79 -19.85
N MET A 165 1.97 -10.01 -18.86
CA MET A 165 2.80 -9.57 -17.75
C MET A 165 3.25 -10.74 -16.86
N ARG A 166 2.35 -11.69 -16.54
CA ARG A 166 2.67 -12.93 -15.80
C ARG A 166 3.71 -13.76 -16.56
N PHE A 167 3.59 -13.87 -17.89
CA PHE A 167 4.57 -14.53 -18.73
C PHE A 167 5.93 -13.81 -18.69
N GLY A 168 5.94 -12.48 -18.86
CA GLY A 168 7.13 -11.64 -18.80
C GLY A 168 7.83 -11.71 -17.43
N ALA A 169 7.07 -11.70 -16.33
CA ALA A 169 7.59 -11.81 -14.97
C ALA A 169 8.41 -13.09 -14.77
N GLY A 170 7.97 -14.21 -15.35
CA GLY A 170 8.72 -15.47 -15.30
C GLY A 170 10.09 -15.39 -16.02
N TRP A 171 10.20 -14.60 -17.07
CA TRP A 171 11.48 -14.35 -17.75
C TRP A 171 12.37 -13.39 -16.97
N VAL A 172 11.80 -12.32 -16.39
CA VAL A 172 12.53 -11.38 -15.53
C VAL A 172 13.16 -12.12 -14.36
N GLU A 173 12.39 -12.97 -13.66
CA GLU A 173 12.88 -13.76 -12.53
C GLU A 173 14.10 -14.65 -12.88
N ARG A 174 14.10 -15.21 -14.10
CA ARG A 174 15.14 -16.15 -14.57
C ARG A 174 16.37 -15.47 -15.15
N LEU A 175 16.18 -14.38 -15.89
CA LEU A 175 17.22 -13.77 -16.70
C LEU A 175 17.88 -12.54 -16.06
N PHE A 176 17.16 -11.81 -15.18
CA PHE A 176 17.69 -10.57 -14.61
C PHE A 176 18.63 -10.85 -13.42
N ALA A 177 19.59 -9.96 -13.25
CA ALA A 177 20.56 -10.02 -12.15
C ALA A 177 19.88 -10.07 -10.79
N ASP A 178 18.90 -9.21 -10.59
CA ASP A 178 18.11 -9.08 -9.36
C ASP A 178 16.75 -9.77 -9.44
N GLY A 179 16.52 -10.61 -10.46
CA GLY A 179 15.23 -11.19 -10.77
C GLY A 179 14.56 -11.92 -9.60
N LYS A 180 15.34 -12.66 -8.80
CA LYS A 180 14.82 -13.34 -7.60
C LYS A 180 14.49 -12.36 -6.47
N ARG A 181 15.32 -11.31 -6.28
CA ARG A 181 15.12 -10.30 -5.23
C ARG A 181 13.89 -9.44 -5.53
N LEU A 182 13.68 -9.08 -6.79
CA LEU A 182 12.56 -8.23 -7.21
C LEU A 182 11.20 -8.94 -7.17
N LYS A 183 11.17 -10.27 -7.02
CA LYS A 183 9.93 -11.08 -6.95
C LYS A 183 8.88 -10.69 -8.00
N PRO A 184 9.21 -10.59 -9.29
CA PRO A 184 8.35 -9.99 -10.31
C PRO A 184 7.00 -10.69 -10.47
N ARG A 185 6.90 -11.97 -10.14
CA ARG A 185 5.63 -12.70 -10.14
C ARG A 185 4.70 -12.24 -9.02
N GLU A 186 5.25 -11.98 -7.82
CA GLU A 186 4.48 -11.44 -6.70
C GLU A 186 4.00 -10.02 -7.04
N VAL A 187 4.87 -9.18 -7.60
CA VAL A 187 4.51 -7.82 -8.06
C VAL A 187 3.37 -7.83 -9.08
N VAL A 188 3.41 -8.74 -10.06
CA VAL A 188 2.32 -8.86 -11.05
C VAL A 188 1.06 -9.43 -10.39
N ALA A 189 1.15 -10.33 -9.43
CA ALA A 189 0.00 -10.85 -8.70
C ALA A 189 -0.66 -9.78 -7.80
N GLU A 190 0.13 -8.93 -7.15
CA GLU A 190 -0.36 -7.77 -6.39
C GLU A 190 -1.06 -6.77 -7.32
N PHE A 191 -0.46 -6.48 -8.47
CA PHE A 191 -1.03 -5.60 -9.47
C PHE A 191 -2.35 -6.14 -10.06
N ASP A 192 -2.41 -7.43 -10.30
CA ASP A 192 -3.61 -8.15 -10.74
C ASP A 192 -4.75 -7.95 -9.74
N LYS A 193 -4.49 -8.20 -8.46
CA LYS A 193 -5.46 -7.96 -7.39
C LYS A 193 -5.89 -6.48 -7.35
N TYR A 194 -4.93 -5.57 -7.42
CA TYR A 194 -5.19 -4.12 -7.42
C TYR A 194 -6.13 -3.71 -8.55
N LEU A 195 -5.88 -4.19 -9.79
CA LEU A 195 -6.75 -3.88 -10.94
C LEU A 195 -8.16 -4.44 -10.78
N HIS A 196 -8.31 -5.67 -10.28
CA HIS A 196 -9.63 -6.25 -10.05
C HIS A 196 -10.38 -5.52 -8.95
N ASP A 197 -9.68 -5.10 -7.89
CA ASP A 197 -10.25 -4.29 -6.83
C ASP A 197 -10.74 -2.92 -7.35
N GLU A 198 -10.03 -2.31 -8.31
CA GLU A 198 -10.39 -1.03 -8.94
C GLU A 198 -11.57 -1.16 -9.93
N LEU A 199 -11.82 -2.36 -10.44
CA LEU A 199 -12.97 -2.65 -11.31
C LEU A 199 -14.26 -2.98 -10.56
N ASP A 200 -14.25 -2.93 -9.24
CA ASP A 200 -15.44 -3.16 -8.43
C ASP A 200 -15.88 -1.87 -7.71
N LEU A 201 -16.77 -1.12 -8.35
CA LEU A 201 -17.28 0.14 -7.79
C LEU A 201 -18.12 -0.06 -6.51
N MET A 202 -18.58 -1.28 -6.19
CA MET A 202 -19.22 -1.57 -4.90
C MET A 202 -18.21 -1.47 -3.74
N ARG A 203 -16.95 -1.79 -3.98
CA ARG A 203 -15.89 -1.58 -2.98
C ARG A 203 -15.64 -0.10 -2.73
N GLU A 204 -15.62 0.70 -3.80
CA GLU A 204 -15.51 2.16 -3.68
C GLU A 204 -16.70 2.75 -2.92
N ALA A 205 -17.93 2.26 -3.18
CA ALA A 205 -19.13 2.62 -2.43
C ALA A 205 -19.01 2.28 -0.93
N ALA A 206 -18.51 1.08 -0.62
CA ALA A 206 -18.31 0.63 0.77
C ALA A 206 -17.23 1.47 1.49
N ASN A 207 -16.13 1.79 0.80
CA ASN A 207 -15.07 2.65 1.32
C ASN A 207 -15.58 4.07 1.61
N ALA A 208 -16.32 4.67 0.66
CA ALA A 208 -16.96 5.97 0.85
C ALA A 208 -17.88 5.98 2.08
N SER A 209 -18.74 4.97 2.20
CA SER A 209 -19.65 4.83 3.34
C SER A 209 -18.90 4.64 4.66
N GLN A 210 -17.80 3.88 4.67
CA GLN A 210 -16.99 3.71 5.89
C GLN A 210 -16.35 5.04 6.30
N LEU A 211 -15.73 5.75 5.35
CA LEU A 211 -15.12 7.05 5.63
C LEU A 211 -16.19 8.07 6.06
N GLY A 212 -17.37 8.07 5.42
CA GLY A 212 -18.51 8.91 5.79
C GLY A 212 -18.98 8.68 7.22
N ARG A 213 -19.05 7.41 7.68
CA ARG A 213 -19.35 7.09 9.08
C ARG A 213 -18.28 7.60 10.03
N ASN A 214 -17.01 7.46 9.68
CA ASN A 214 -15.89 7.90 10.50
C ASN A 214 -15.89 9.42 10.71
N PHE A 215 -16.40 10.18 9.73
CA PHE A 215 -16.44 11.65 9.75
C PHE A 215 -17.86 12.25 9.81
N GLN A 216 -18.86 11.47 10.22
CA GLN A 216 -20.28 11.88 10.19
C GLN A 216 -20.59 13.21 10.90
N ASN A 217 -19.83 13.55 11.95
CA ASN A 217 -20.00 14.79 12.72
C ASN A 217 -18.74 15.66 12.66
N SER A 218 -18.00 15.62 11.58
CA SER A 218 -16.74 16.35 11.44
C SER A 218 -16.96 17.73 10.85
N ASP A 219 -16.29 18.71 11.43
CA ASP A 219 -16.22 20.08 10.92
C ASP A 219 -15.15 20.25 9.83
N MET A 220 -14.45 19.16 9.45
CA MET A 220 -13.28 19.20 8.58
C MET A 220 -13.50 18.54 7.23
N LEU A 221 -14.24 17.42 7.19
CA LEU A 221 -14.37 16.58 6.00
C LEU A 221 -15.82 16.22 5.72
N ILE A 222 -16.23 16.41 4.48
CA ILE A 222 -17.50 15.95 3.92
C ILE A 222 -17.20 14.75 3.03
N VAL A 223 -17.96 13.69 3.20
CA VAL A 223 -17.95 12.52 2.33
C VAL A 223 -19.33 12.39 1.68
N PRO A 224 -19.42 12.32 0.34
CA PRO A 224 -20.70 12.20 -0.37
C PRO A 224 -21.49 10.97 0.08
N LYS A 225 -22.80 11.13 0.19
CA LYS A 225 -23.72 10.01 0.48
C LYS A 225 -23.72 9.03 -0.70
N VAL A 226 -23.69 7.74 -0.40
CA VAL A 226 -23.83 6.67 -1.41
C VAL A 226 -25.29 6.26 -1.55
N PHE A 227 -25.78 6.16 -2.78
CA PHE A 227 -27.13 5.70 -3.12
C PHE A 227 -27.07 4.24 -3.60
N TYR A 228 -27.06 3.30 -2.68
CA TYR A 228 -26.84 1.87 -2.94
C TYR A 228 -27.82 1.23 -3.94
N ASP A 229 -29.07 1.70 -3.97
CA ASP A 229 -30.10 1.24 -4.93
C ASP A 229 -29.72 1.54 -6.39
N TYR A 230 -28.75 2.45 -6.59
CA TYR A 230 -28.20 2.87 -7.89
C TYR A 230 -26.72 2.48 -8.03
N CYS A 231 -26.27 1.45 -7.30
CA CYS A 231 -24.90 0.98 -7.32
C CYS A 231 -24.83 -0.49 -7.72
N THR A 232 -23.80 -0.84 -8.49
CA THR A 232 -23.40 -2.21 -8.84
C THR A 232 -21.88 -2.27 -8.93
N SER A 233 -21.28 -3.41 -9.30
CA SER A 233 -19.85 -3.49 -9.60
C SER A 233 -19.40 -2.51 -10.69
N ASP A 234 -20.28 -2.17 -11.65
CA ASP A 234 -19.95 -1.35 -12.81
C ASP A 234 -20.42 0.11 -12.72
N VAL A 235 -21.31 0.42 -11.75
CA VAL A 235 -21.93 1.74 -11.58
C VAL A 235 -21.89 2.15 -10.10
N LEU A 236 -21.40 3.35 -9.82
CA LEU A 236 -21.44 3.97 -8.49
C LEU A 236 -22.19 5.29 -8.57
N THR A 237 -23.23 5.44 -7.75
CA THR A 237 -24.00 6.68 -7.62
C THR A 237 -23.81 7.27 -6.24
N ILE A 238 -23.22 8.47 -6.20
CA ILE A 238 -22.98 9.23 -4.97
C ILE A 238 -23.61 10.62 -5.08
N GLU A 239 -23.76 11.29 -3.96
CA GLU A 239 -24.21 12.67 -3.87
C GLU A 239 -23.33 13.59 -4.72
N TRP A 240 -23.96 14.48 -5.50
CA TRP A 240 -23.24 15.53 -6.19
C TRP A 240 -22.76 16.59 -5.21
N MET A 241 -21.48 16.90 -5.26
CA MET A 241 -20.88 17.86 -4.35
C MET A 241 -20.47 19.13 -5.10
N ASP A 242 -20.96 20.26 -4.62
CA ASP A 242 -20.50 21.57 -5.09
C ASP A 242 -19.34 22.07 -4.24
N GLY A 243 -18.26 22.49 -4.89
CA GLY A 243 -17.07 23.00 -4.21
C GLY A 243 -16.03 23.52 -5.18
N THR A 244 -15.06 24.23 -4.64
CA THR A 244 -13.91 24.75 -5.42
C THR A 244 -12.77 23.72 -5.36
N PRO A 245 -12.15 23.33 -6.49
CA PRO A 245 -10.98 22.45 -6.45
C PRO A 245 -9.91 23.01 -5.52
N VAL A 246 -9.37 22.16 -4.64
CA VAL A 246 -8.36 22.58 -3.65
C VAL A 246 -7.09 23.15 -4.30
N SER A 247 -6.80 22.78 -5.54
CA SER A 247 -5.69 23.32 -6.34
C SER A 247 -5.91 24.75 -6.86
N ASP A 248 -7.15 25.23 -6.86
CA ASP A 248 -7.47 26.60 -7.32
C ASP A 248 -7.36 27.63 -6.17
N ILE A 249 -6.12 27.84 -5.72
CA ILE A 249 -5.80 28.74 -4.61
C ILE A 249 -6.33 30.16 -4.84
N ALA A 250 -6.33 30.62 -6.09
CA ALA A 250 -6.80 31.96 -6.43
C ALA A 250 -8.31 32.09 -6.17
N LYS A 251 -9.09 31.12 -6.59
CA LYS A 251 -10.53 31.08 -6.36
C LYS A 251 -10.86 30.90 -4.89
N LEU A 252 -10.17 29.99 -4.19
CA LEU A 252 -10.37 29.79 -2.74
C LEU A 252 -10.17 31.10 -1.95
N LYS A 253 -9.14 31.88 -2.29
CA LYS A 253 -8.92 33.21 -1.68
C LYS A 253 -10.04 34.20 -2.02
N ALA A 254 -10.52 34.19 -3.27
CA ALA A 254 -11.60 35.08 -3.71
C ALA A 254 -12.94 34.70 -3.01
N ASP A 255 -13.18 33.42 -2.75
CA ASP A 255 -14.34 32.89 -2.06
C ASP A 255 -14.25 33.11 -0.52
N GLY A 256 -13.16 33.69 -0.01
CA GLY A 256 -12.98 34.00 1.41
C GLY A 256 -12.64 32.80 2.28
N ILE A 257 -12.13 31.72 1.69
CA ILE A 257 -11.70 30.51 2.41
C ILE A 257 -10.46 30.79 3.25
N ASP A 258 -10.46 30.38 4.51
CA ASP A 258 -9.29 30.44 5.41
C ASP A 258 -8.31 29.32 5.06
N LEU A 259 -7.26 29.66 4.32
CA LEU A 259 -6.28 28.70 3.82
C LEU A 259 -5.40 28.12 4.93
N HIS A 260 -5.10 28.90 6.01
CA HIS A 260 -4.34 28.39 7.14
C HIS A 260 -5.13 27.28 7.87
N LYS A 261 -6.40 27.58 8.18
CA LYS A 261 -7.28 26.58 8.79
C LYS A 261 -7.48 25.35 7.91
N LEU A 262 -7.58 25.56 6.59
CA LEU A 262 -7.71 24.48 5.63
C LEU A 262 -6.44 23.61 5.62
N ALA A 263 -5.24 24.20 5.68
CA ALA A 263 -3.99 23.46 5.75
C ALA A 263 -3.89 22.61 7.04
N ASP A 264 -4.25 23.19 8.19
CA ASP A 264 -4.31 22.46 9.46
C ASP A 264 -5.32 21.29 9.42
N TYR A 265 -6.51 21.51 8.85
CA TYR A 265 -7.53 20.49 8.68
C TYR A 265 -7.04 19.32 7.82
N GLY A 266 -6.28 19.58 6.75
CA GLY A 266 -5.70 18.53 5.92
C GLY A 266 -4.79 17.59 6.71
N VAL A 267 -3.95 18.16 7.58
CA VAL A 267 -3.08 17.40 8.49
C VAL A 267 -3.89 16.61 9.51
N GLU A 268 -4.86 17.27 10.15
CA GLU A 268 -5.70 16.64 11.19
C GLU A 268 -6.55 15.50 10.63
N ILE A 269 -7.16 15.68 9.44
CA ILE A 269 -7.89 14.63 8.73
C ILE A 269 -7.00 13.40 8.51
N PHE A 270 -5.76 13.61 8.05
CA PHE A 270 -4.83 12.52 7.82
C PHE A 270 -4.51 11.75 9.11
N PHE A 271 -4.09 12.44 10.17
CA PHE A 271 -3.74 11.78 11.43
C PHE A 271 -4.95 11.10 12.07
N THR A 272 -6.14 11.70 11.94
CA THR A 272 -7.40 11.10 12.40
C THR A 272 -7.70 9.78 11.68
N GLN A 273 -7.62 9.76 10.37
CA GLN A 273 -7.83 8.55 9.57
C GLN A 273 -6.81 7.45 9.91
N VAL A 274 -5.55 7.83 10.05
CA VAL A 274 -4.44 6.88 10.30
C VAL A 274 -4.51 6.32 11.72
N PHE A 275 -4.58 7.16 12.74
CA PHE A 275 -4.41 6.72 14.13
C PHE A 275 -5.73 6.43 14.84
N ARG A 276 -6.75 7.28 14.69
CA ARG A 276 -8.06 7.03 15.28
C ARG A 276 -8.77 5.87 14.59
N ASP A 277 -8.89 5.95 13.26
CA ASP A 277 -9.75 5.03 12.50
C ASP A 277 -8.98 3.79 12.01
N GLY A 278 -7.66 3.90 11.76
CA GLY A 278 -6.89 2.85 11.11
C GLY A 278 -7.39 2.55 9.69
N PHE A 279 -8.14 3.49 9.13
CA PHE A 279 -8.73 3.43 7.80
C PHE A 279 -8.55 4.79 7.13
N PHE A 280 -7.72 4.86 6.08
CA PHE A 280 -7.34 6.11 5.48
C PHE A 280 -7.47 6.09 3.95
N HIS A 281 -7.87 7.23 3.41
CA HIS A 281 -7.87 7.49 1.98
C HIS A 281 -6.42 7.56 1.48
N ALA A 282 -6.03 6.61 0.67
CA ALA A 282 -4.64 6.46 0.25
C ALA A 282 -4.28 7.21 -1.04
N ASP A 283 -5.22 7.96 -1.60
CA ASP A 283 -5.01 8.77 -2.82
C ASP A 283 -5.57 10.20 -2.69
N MET A 284 -5.21 10.88 -1.60
CA MET A 284 -5.54 12.30 -1.34
C MET A 284 -4.75 13.21 -2.28
N HIS A 285 -5.04 13.07 -3.58
CA HIS A 285 -4.49 13.93 -4.61
C HIS A 285 -5.37 15.19 -4.77
N PRO A 286 -4.82 16.39 -5.05
CA PRO A 286 -5.61 17.60 -5.21
C PRO A 286 -6.76 17.50 -6.22
N GLY A 287 -6.67 16.59 -7.20
CA GLY A 287 -7.73 16.32 -8.18
C GLY A 287 -8.96 15.59 -7.60
N ASN A 288 -8.82 14.96 -6.44
CA ASN A 288 -9.87 14.20 -5.75
C ASN A 288 -10.46 14.98 -4.56
N ILE A 289 -10.13 16.28 -4.44
CA ILE A 289 -10.50 17.09 -3.29
C ILE A 289 -11.11 18.41 -3.74
N LEU A 290 -12.31 18.70 -3.24
CA LEU A 290 -12.92 20.01 -3.31
C LEU A 290 -12.93 20.67 -1.93
N VAL A 291 -13.20 21.98 -1.91
CA VAL A 291 -13.40 22.77 -0.70
C VAL A 291 -14.80 23.36 -0.74
N ALA A 292 -15.58 23.09 0.28
CA ALA A 292 -16.93 23.65 0.48
C ALA A 292 -16.85 25.13 0.92
N ALA A 293 -17.94 25.87 0.73
CA ALA A 293 -18.02 27.26 1.12
C ALA A 293 -17.85 27.51 2.64
N ASP A 294 -18.07 26.50 3.46
CA ASP A 294 -17.89 26.51 4.90
C ASP A 294 -16.49 26.08 5.39
N ASN A 295 -15.53 26.06 4.48
CA ASN A 295 -14.11 25.74 4.75
C ASN A 295 -13.85 24.25 5.06
N ARG A 296 -14.76 23.34 4.70
CA ARG A 296 -14.54 21.89 4.84
C ARG A 296 -13.97 21.26 3.57
N TYR A 297 -13.15 20.25 3.73
CA TYR A 297 -12.76 19.38 2.62
C TYR A 297 -13.93 18.52 2.14
N ILE A 298 -13.96 18.21 0.84
CA ILE A 298 -14.87 17.22 0.24
C ILE A 298 -13.98 16.20 -0.47
N ALA A 299 -14.06 14.94 -0.08
CA ALA A 299 -13.39 13.85 -0.77
C ALA A 299 -14.30 13.25 -1.85
N LEU A 300 -13.75 12.90 -3.04
CA LEU A 300 -14.53 12.48 -4.19
C LEU A 300 -14.27 11.05 -4.68
N ASP A 301 -13.05 10.53 -4.58
CA ASP A 301 -12.66 9.21 -5.08
C ASP A 301 -12.23 8.33 -3.89
N PHE A 302 -12.82 7.13 -3.76
CA PHE A 302 -12.58 6.20 -2.65
C PHE A 302 -12.07 4.84 -3.13
N GLY A 303 -11.57 4.79 -4.36
CA GLY A 303 -11.06 3.56 -4.99
C GLY A 303 -9.86 2.97 -4.24
N ILE A 304 -9.00 3.82 -3.66
CA ILE A 304 -7.80 3.38 -2.95
C ILE A 304 -7.87 3.81 -1.48
N VAL A 305 -7.95 2.83 -0.60
CA VAL A 305 -7.89 3.03 0.85
C VAL A 305 -6.81 2.15 1.47
N GLY A 306 -6.23 2.62 2.55
CA GLY A 306 -5.31 1.85 3.37
C GLY A 306 -5.94 1.49 4.71
N THR A 307 -5.56 0.33 5.25
CA THR A 307 -5.99 -0.12 6.58
C THR A 307 -4.78 -0.43 7.44
N LEU A 308 -4.83 -0.04 8.69
CA LEU A 308 -3.80 -0.29 9.70
C LEU A 308 -4.40 -1.03 10.88
N THR A 309 -3.73 -2.08 11.33
CA THR A 309 -4.08 -2.75 12.57
C THR A 309 -3.71 -1.88 13.78
N ASP A 310 -4.25 -2.17 14.95
CA ASP A 310 -3.87 -1.47 16.19
C ASP A 310 -2.37 -1.65 16.50
N TYR A 311 -1.81 -2.78 16.08
CA TYR A 311 -0.39 -3.07 16.15
C TYR A 311 0.42 -2.09 15.28
N ASP A 312 0.06 -1.94 14.00
CA ASP A 312 0.74 -1.02 13.07
C ASP A 312 0.65 0.42 13.56
N LYS A 313 -0.56 0.86 13.98
CA LYS A 313 -0.78 2.21 14.52
C LYS A 313 0.13 2.51 15.71
N ARG A 314 0.26 1.54 16.64
CA ARG A 314 1.11 1.67 17.82
C ARG A 314 2.58 1.87 17.45
N TYR A 315 3.12 1.02 16.57
CA TYR A 315 4.53 1.13 16.17
C TYR A 315 4.80 2.36 15.30
N LEU A 316 3.85 2.76 14.46
CA LEU A 316 3.93 4.02 13.73
C LEU A 316 4.01 5.21 14.70
N ALA A 317 3.12 5.29 15.70
CA ALA A 317 3.13 6.37 16.68
C ALA A 317 4.43 6.40 17.49
N ILE A 318 4.94 5.23 17.93
CA ILE A 318 6.24 5.12 18.62
C ILE A 318 7.36 5.67 17.72
N ASN A 319 7.39 5.25 16.45
CA ASN A 319 8.43 5.68 15.52
C ASN A 319 8.35 7.20 15.22
N PHE A 320 7.16 7.75 15.02
CA PHE A 320 6.98 9.19 14.83
C PHE A 320 7.45 9.97 16.05
N LEU A 321 7.01 9.61 17.26
CA LEU A 321 7.42 10.30 18.49
C LEU A 321 8.91 10.18 18.76
N ALA A 322 9.50 8.99 18.59
CA ALA A 322 10.91 8.77 18.76
C ALA A 322 11.75 9.58 17.74
N PHE A 323 11.33 9.59 16.48
CA PHE A 323 11.95 10.41 15.44
C PHE A 323 12.00 11.89 15.85
N PHE A 324 10.91 12.45 16.31
CA PHE A 324 10.83 13.87 16.67
C PHE A 324 11.56 14.22 17.96
N ASN A 325 11.69 13.25 18.87
CA ASN A 325 12.52 13.41 20.06
C ASN A 325 14.00 13.11 19.78
N ARG A 326 14.38 12.82 18.51
CA ARG A 326 15.74 12.41 18.09
C ARG A 326 16.24 11.16 18.83
N ASP A 327 15.31 10.33 19.27
CA ASP A 327 15.61 9.05 19.93
C ASP A 327 15.75 7.95 18.86
N TYR A 328 16.88 7.96 18.13
CA TYR A 328 17.15 7.03 17.04
C TYR A 328 17.32 5.60 17.53
N HIS A 329 17.76 5.42 18.78
CA HIS A 329 17.81 4.10 19.40
C HIS A 329 16.40 3.51 19.52
N ARG A 330 15.44 4.31 20.00
CA ARG A 330 14.03 3.87 20.10
C ARG A 330 13.40 3.60 18.72
N VAL A 331 13.77 4.37 17.69
CA VAL A 331 13.35 4.08 16.31
C VAL A 331 13.86 2.70 15.87
N ALA A 332 15.16 2.42 16.08
CA ALA A 332 15.76 1.14 15.69
C ALA A 332 15.13 -0.04 16.45
N THR A 333 14.99 0.07 17.76
CA THR A 333 14.40 -1.00 18.58
C THR A 333 12.93 -1.24 18.25
N ALA A 334 12.15 -0.18 17.96
CA ALA A 334 10.75 -0.32 17.55
C ALA A 334 10.61 -1.06 16.23
N HIS A 335 11.51 -0.86 15.25
CA HIS A 335 11.51 -1.61 14.00
C HIS A 335 11.83 -3.09 14.20
N ILE A 336 12.72 -3.42 15.13
CA ILE A 336 13.04 -4.82 15.48
C ILE A 336 11.87 -5.47 16.22
N GLU A 337 11.33 -4.79 17.24
CA GLU A 337 10.18 -5.27 18.03
C GLU A 337 8.93 -5.52 17.17
N SER A 338 8.70 -4.67 16.15
CA SER A 338 7.57 -4.82 15.23
C SER A 338 7.76 -5.92 14.19
N GLY A 339 8.95 -6.51 14.10
CA GLY A 339 9.27 -7.48 13.05
C GLY A 339 9.39 -6.87 11.66
N TRP A 340 9.49 -5.54 11.54
CA TRP A 340 9.69 -4.87 10.24
C TRP A 340 11.11 -5.05 9.71
N VAL A 341 12.05 -5.39 10.57
CA VAL A 341 13.39 -5.84 10.23
C VAL A 341 13.65 -7.24 10.80
N PRO A 342 14.56 -8.04 10.21
CA PRO A 342 14.95 -9.33 10.75
C PRO A 342 15.41 -9.24 12.21
N ALA A 343 15.06 -10.23 13.03
CA ALA A 343 15.35 -10.24 14.46
C ALA A 343 16.86 -10.27 14.81
N ASP A 344 17.70 -10.68 13.85
CA ASP A 344 19.17 -10.69 13.94
C ASP A 344 19.82 -9.34 13.54
N THR A 345 19.00 -8.33 13.19
CA THR A 345 19.48 -6.99 12.86
C THR A 345 20.08 -6.33 14.10
N ARG A 346 21.31 -5.81 13.98
CA ARG A 346 21.97 -5.08 15.06
C ARG A 346 21.36 -3.69 15.22
N ALA A 347 20.79 -3.44 16.40
CA ALA A 347 20.11 -2.18 16.72
C ALA A 347 21.02 -0.96 16.51
N GLU A 348 22.32 -1.07 16.89
CA GLU A 348 23.29 0.02 16.78
C GLU A 348 23.60 0.38 15.31
N GLU A 349 23.61 -0.60 14.40
CA GLU A 349 23.84 -0.36 12.98
C GLU A 349 22.64 0.31 12.33
N LEU A 350 21.42 -0.14 12.67
CA LEU A 350 20.17 0.48 12.21
C LEU A 350 20.03 1.91 12.78
N GLU A 351 20.32 2.11 14.07
CA GLU A 351 20.34 3.43 14.71
C GLU A 351 21.29 4.39 13.99
N ALA A 352 22.54 3.97 13.73
CA ALA A 352 23.52 4.78 13.04
C ALA A 352 23.04 5.17 11.61
N ALA A 353 22.40 4.25 10.91
CA ALA A 353 21.85 4.48 9.58
C ALA A 353 20.66 5.45 9.59
N VAL A 354 19.73 5.30 10.55
CA VAL A 354 18.60 6.22 10.76
C VAL A 354 19.11 7.61 11.13
N ARG A 355 20.07 7.70 12.05
CA ARG A 355 20.70 8.95 12.46
C ARG A 355 21.34 9.69 11.28
N ALA A 356 22.06 8.97 10.41
CA ALA A 356 22.71 9.56 9.25
C ALA A 356 21.69 10.21 8.26
N VAL A 357 20.48 9.67 8.17
CA VAL A 357 19.40 10.24 7.35
C VAL A 357 18.73 11.42 8.05
N CYS A 358 18.49 11.30 9.37
CA CYS A 358 17.62 12.22 10.10
C CYS A 358 18.35 13.48 10.61
N GLU A 359 19.60 13.35 11.12
CA GLU A 359 20.34 14.50 11.66
C GLU A 359 20.53 15.68 10.69
N PRO A 360 20.88 15.46 9.40
CA PRO A 360 20.99 16.57 8.46
C PRO A 360 19.66 17.33 8.23
N VAL A 361 18.54 16.66 8.49
CA VAL A 361 17.21 17.22 8.31
C VAL A 361 16.86 18.12 9.49
N PHE A 362 17.20 17.73 10.71
CA PHE A 362 16.93 18.50 11.93
C PHE A 362 17.80 19.76 12.11
N ASN A 363 18.80 19.95 11.26
CA ASN A 363 19.55 21.21 11.19
C ASN A 363 18.79 22.33 10.45
N LYS A 364 17.61 22.02 9.90
CA LYS A 364 16.71 22.97 9.26
C LYS A 364 15.56 23.34 10.21
N PRO A 365 14.94 24.50 10.06
CA PRO A 365 13.68 24.80 10.73
C PRO A 365 12.64 23.70 10.44
N ILE A 366 11.86 23.30 11.43
CA ILE A 366 10.91 22.17 11.32
C ILE A 366 9.90 22.43 10.17
N SER A 367 9.49 23.68 9.97
CA SER A 367 8.64 24.08 8.84
C SER A 367 9.25 23.83 7.45
N GLN A 368 10.57 23.66 7.35
CA GLN A 368 11.27 23.35 6.10
C GLN A 368 11.58 21.86 5.93
N ILE A 369 11.22 21.02 6.92
CA ILE A 369 11.42 19.58 6.86
C ILE A 369 10.27 18.95 6.07
N SER A 370 10.60 18.23 5.01
CA SER A 370 9.64 17.36 4.33
C SER A 370 9.67 15.96 4.91
N PHE A 371 8.60 15.60 5.60
CA PHE A 371 8.43 14.28 6.20
C PHE A 371 8.37 13.17 5.17
N GLY A 372 7.65 13.39 4.10
CA GLY A 372 7.55 12.43 3.05
C GLY A 372 8.90 12.12 2.39
N LEU A 373 9.78 13.15 2.22
CA LEU A 373 11.14 12.95 1.74
C LEU A 373 12.03 12.22 2.76
N VAL A 374 11.85 12.48 4.06
CA VAL A 374 12.57 11.76 5.11
C VAL A 374 12.19 10.27 5.10
N LEU A 375 10.89 9.96 5.06
CA LEU A 375 10.41 8.59 4.98
C LEU A 375 10.94 7.87 3.72
N MET A 376 10.98 8.56 2.58
CA MET A 376 11.53 8.00 1.35
C MET A 376 13.02 7.64 1.50
N ARG A 377 13.82 8.52 2.12
CA ARG A 377 15.24 8.24 2.41
C ARG A 377 15.41 7.10 3.41
N LEU A 378 14.55 7.02 4.42
CA LEU A 378 14.54 5.91 5.37
C LEU A 378 14.23 4.59 4.66
N PHE A 379 13.30 4.57 3.72
CA PHE A 379 13.02 3.39 2.89
C PHE A 379 14.21 2.99 2.00
N GLU A 380 14.97 3.96 1.47
CA GLU A 380 16.20 3.66 0.72
C GLU A 380 17.26 3.00 1.60
N VAL A 381 17.46 3.52 2.81
CA VAL A 381 18.41 2.95 3.78
C VAL A 381 17.94 1.59 4.30
N SER A 382 16.64 1.41 4.49
CA SER A 382 16.05 0.16 4.99
C SER A 382 16.33 -1.05 4.09
N ARG A 383 16.54 -0.84 2.78
CA ARG A 383 16.99 -1.92 1.85
C ARG A 383 18.25 -2.62 2.32
N ARG A 384 19.18 -1.90 2.95
CA ARG A 384 20.43 -2.44 3.48
C ARG A 384 20.20 -3.45 4.62
N PHE A 385 19.07 -3.31 5.32
CA PHE A 385 18.70 -4.15 6.46
C PHE A 385 17.64 -5.19 6.12
N ASN A 386 17.36 -5.43 4.84
CA ASN A 386 16.32 -6.36 4.37
C ASN A 386 14.94 -6.11 4.99
N VAL A 387 14.58 -4.84 5.21
CA VAL A 387 13.28 -4.46 5.73
C VAL A 387 12.19 -4.88 4.74
N GLU A 388 11.21 -5.64 5.20
CA GLU A 388 9.98 -5.88 4.45
C GLU A 388 9.04 -4.68 4.60
N ILE A 389 9.00 -3.85 3.55
CA ILE A 389 8.13 -2.67 3.54
C ILE A 389 6.70 -3.13 3.24
N GLN A 390 5.82 -2.96 4.19
CA GLN A 390 4.40 -3.27 4.01
C GLN A 390 3.77 -2.30 2.99
N PRO A 391 2.92 -2.78 2.05
CA PRO A 391 2.26 -1.93 1.06
C PRO A 391 1.49 -0.76 1.67
N GLN A 392 0.87 -0.95 2.83
CA GLN A 392 0.13 0.09 3.57
C GLN A 392 1.03 1.26 3.99
N LEU A 393 2.29 0.99 4.36
CA LEU A 393 3.26 2.04 4.73
C LEU A 393 3.69 2.87 3.51
N VAL A 394 3.76 2.26 2.33
CA VAL A 394 4.03 2.98 1.08
C VAL A 394 2.86 3.89 0.71
N LEU A 395 1.63 3.39 0.84
CA LEU A 395 0.42 4.20 0.63
C LEU A 395 0.36 5.37 1.62
N LEU A 396 0.67 5.12 2.88
CA LEU A 396 0.72 6.14 3.94
C LEU A 396 1.77 7.21 3.61
N GLN A 397 2.95 6.82 3.18
CA GLN A 397 4.02 7.75 2.77
C GLN A 397 3.58 8.61 1.58
N LYS A 398 2.97 8.00 0.54
CA LYS A 398 2.44 8.74 -0.63
C LYS A 398 1.41 9.77 -0.18
N THR A 399 0.47 9.36 0.67
CA THR A 399 -0.59 10.24 1.18
C THR A 399 -0.01 11.39 2.00
N LEU A 400 0.96 11.11 2.86
CA LEU A 400 1.64 12.14 3.66
C LEU A 400 2.38 13.16 2.78
N LEU A 401 3.06 12.69 1.71
CA LEU A 401 3.70 13.58 0.72
C LEU A 401 2.69 14.49 0.03
N ASN A 402 1.55 13.94 -0.39
CA ASN A 402 0.51 14.71 -1.05
C ASN A 402 -0.08 15.78 -0.11
N ILE A 403 -0.37 15.42 1.13
CA ILE A 403 -0.93 16.34 2.14
C ILE A 403 0.08 17.41 2.53
N GLU A 404 1.35 17.04 2.71
CA GLU A 404 2.42 17.99 2.97
C GLU A 404 2.58 18.98 1.79
N GLY A 405 2.59 18.45 0.55
CA GLY A 405 2.69 19.28 -0.65
C GLY A 405 1.51 20.22 -0.82
N LEU A 406 0.29 19.73 -0.61
CA LEU A 406 -0.93 20.52 -0.66
C LEU A 406 -0.96 21.55 0.49
N GLY A 407 -0.67 21.12 1.71
CA GLY A 407 -0.65 22.00 2.88
C GLY A 407 0.29 23.19 2.70
N ARG A 408 1.49 22.98 2.15
CA ARG A 408 2.45 24.07 1.83
C ARG A 408 2.01 24.97 0.69
N GLN A 409 1.17 24.50 -0.23
CA GLN A 409 0.57 25.38 -1.25
C GLN A 409 -0.51 26.27 -0.66
N LEU A 410 -1.26 25.78 0.32
CA LEU A 410 -2.28 26.52 1.05
C LEU A 410 -1.64 27.50 2.04
N ASP A 411 -0.70 27.02 2.83
CA ASP A 411 0.04 27.75 3.84
C ASP A 411 1.55 27.41 3.75
N PRO A 412 2.37 28.31 3.18
CA PRO A 412 3.82 28.13 3.08
C PRO A 412 4.52 27.98 4.43
N ASP A 413 3.94 28.51 5.51
CA ASP A 413 4.47 28.44 6.87
C ASP A 413 3.92 27.26 7.67
N LEU A 414 3.16 26.35 7.03
CA LEU A 414 2.61 25.16 7.67
C LEU A 414 3.71 24.33 8.34
N ASP A 415 3.59 24.21 9.66
CA ASP A 415 4.38 23.29 10.47
C ASP A 415 3.54 22.03 10.76
N LEU A 416 3.64 21.08 9.86
CA LEU A 416 2.95 19.77 9.96
C LEU A 416 3.15 19.12 11.32
N TRP A 417 4.32 19.35 11.95
CA TRP A 417 4.64 18.76 13.23
C TRP A 417 3.95 19.43 14.41
N LYS A 418 3.79 20.74 14.36
CA LYS A 418 3.08 21.50 15.38
C LYS A 418 1.63 20.99 15.51
N THR A 419 1.01 20.65 14.38
CA THR A 419 -0.35 20.07 14.33
C THR A 419 -0.35 18.58 14.68
N ALA A 420 0.62 17.79 14.19
CA ALA A 420 0.65 16.33 14.37
C ALA A 420 1.02 15.89 15.80
N LYS A 421 2.01 16.56 16.44
CA LYS A 421 2.53 16.13 17.75
C LYS A 421 1.48 16.08 18.87
N PRO A 422 0.66 17.10 19.08
CA PRO A 422 -0.40 17.04 20.10
C PRO A 422 -1.36 15.89 19.85
N PHE A 423 -1.74 15.65 18.58
CA PHE A 423 -2.61 14.56 18.20
C PHE A 423 -2.00 13.19 18.54
N LEU A 424 -0.74 12.96 18.14
CA LEU A 424 -0.03 11.70 18.43
C LEU A 424 0.15 11.44 19.92
N VAL A 425 0.52 12.47 20.68
CA VAL A 425 0.66 12.37 22.13
C VAL A 425 -0.70 12.08 22.79
N GLY A 426 -1.75 12.78 22.36
CA GLY A 426 -3.13 12.54 22.82
C GLY A 426 -3.55 11.09 22.56
N TRP A 427 -3.40 10.63 21.32
CA TRP A 427 -3.73 9.27 20.90
C TRP A 427 -2.93 8.22 21.71
N MET A 428 -1.61 8.40 21.86
CA MET A 428 -0.78 7.48 22.64
C MET A 428 -1.24 7.40 24.10
N ASN A 429 -1.58 8.53 24.71
CA ASN A 429 -2.09 8.57 26.09
C ASN A 429 -3.43 7.84 26.23
N GLU A 430 -4.28 7.91 25.20
CA GLU A 430 -5.55 7.17 25.15
C GLU A 430 -5.34 5.67 24.97
N GLN A 431 -4.26 5.23 24.28
CA GLN A 431 -3.96 3.81 24.04
C GLN A 431 -3.20 3.15 25.19
N VAL A 432 -2.40 3.89 25.97
CA VAL A 432 -1.55 3.36 27.04
C VAL A 432 -2.07 3.75 28.44
N GLY A 433 -3.00 4.71 28.52
CA GLY A 433 -3.54 5.24 29.79
C GLY A 433 -4.45 4.24 30.54
N PRO A 434 -4.81 4.56 31.78
CA PRO A 434 -5.69 3.70 32.62
C PRO A 434 -7.02 3.36 31.94
N LYS A 435 -7.54 4.27 31.12
CA LYS A 435 -8.78 4.04 30.35
C LYS A 435 -8.61 2.96 29.27
N ALA A 436 -7.43 2.91 28.63
CA ALA A 436 -7.11 1.86 27.67
C ALA A 436 -7.00 0.50 28.34
N LEU A 437 -6.34 0.45 29.50
CA LEU A 437 -6.22 -0.78 30.29
C LEU A 437 -7.60 -1.32 30.66
N TRP A 438 -8.50 -0.45 31.10
CA TRP A 438 -9.86 -0.83 31.45
C TRP A 438 -10.69 -1.27 30.22
N ARG A 439 -10.54 -0.57 29.09
CA ARG A 439 -11.20 -0.94 27.82
C ARG A 439 -10.71 -2.30 27.31
N ASN A 440 -9.40 -2.56 27.34
CA ASN A 440 -8.81 -3.82 26.92
C ASN A 440 -9.23 -4.96 27.83
N LEU A 441 -9.21 -4.75 29.15
CA LEU A 441 -9.75 -5.71 30.13
C LEU A 441 -11.22 -6.03 29.85
N LYS A 442 -12.04 -5.03 29.56
CA LYS A 442 -13.47 -5.21 29.27
C LYS A 442 -13.69 -5.96 27.95
N ASN A 443 -12.90 -5.68 26.94
CA ASN A 443 -13.01 -6.33 25.63
C ASN A 443 -12.50 -7.79 25.67
N GLU A 444 -11.47 -8.06 26.45
CA GLU A 444 -10.92 -9.40 26.63
C GLU A 444 -11.63 -10.22 27.71
N ALA A 445 -12.46 -9.58 28.55
CA ALA A 445 -13.17 -10.27 29.63
C ALA A 445 -14.01 -11.49 29.16
N PRO A 446 -14.70 -11.47 28.01
CA PRO A 446 -15.39 -12.66 27.49
C PRO A 446 -14.44 -13.81 27.17
N ASP A 447 -13.25 -13.52 26.62
CA ASP A 447 -12.25 -14.51 26.27
C ASP A 447 -11.59 -15.06 27.54
N TRP A 448 -11.28 -14.19 28.50
CA TRP A 448 -10.78 -14.60 29.83
C TRP A 448 -11.79 -15.49 30.56
N ALA A 449 -13.07 -15.19 30.49
CA ALA A 449 -14.13 -16.00 31.09
C ALA A 449 -14.19 -17.42 30.52
N GLN A 450 -13.78 -17.63 29.26
CA GLN A 450 -13.67 -18.96 28.65
C GLN A 450 -12.33 -19.65 28.95
N ILE A 451 -11.25 -18.88 29.08
CA ILE A 451 -9.90 -19.41 29.28
C ILE A 451 -9.66 -19.78 30.74
N ILE A 452 -10.05 -18.93 31.71
CA ILE A 452 -9.80 -19.11 33.15
C ILE A 452 -10.28 -20.47 33.66
N PRO A 453 -11.50 -20.97 33.35
CA PRO A 453 -11.94 -22.28 33.78
C PRO A 453 -11.16 -23.45 33.18
N SER A 454 -10.51 -23.23 32.01
CA SER A 454 -9.71 -24.23 31.32
C SER A 454 -8.22 -24.22 31.73
N LEU A 455 -7.74 -23.15 32.35
CA LEU A 455 -6.33 -23.00 32.76
C LEU A 455 -5.84 -24.13 33.67
N PRO A 456 -6.57 -24.58 34.73
CA PRO A 456 -6.07 -25.65 35.56
C PRO A 456 -5.85 -26.96 34.79
N ARG A 457 -6.73 -27.26 33.82
CA ARG A 457 -6.61 -28.44 32.95
C ARG A 457 -5.44 -28.33 31.97
N LYS A 458 -5.21 -27.14 31.41
CA LYS A 458 -4.09 -26.89 30.49
C LYS A 458 -2.74 -26.91 31.24
N ILE A 459 -2.69 -26.35 32.45
CA ILE A 459 -1.49 -26.36 33.29
C ILE A 459 -1.18 -27.82 33.74
N SER A 460 -2.17 -28.60 34.18
CA SER A 460 -1.96 -29.99 34.54
C SER A 460 -1.49 -30.80 33.34
N ALA A 461 -2.04 -30.60 32.13
CA ALA A 461 -1.61 -31.28 30.93
C ALA A 461 -0.14 -30.95 30.57
N LEU A 462 0.29 -29.70 30.69
CA LEU A 462 1.67 -29.28 30.45
C LEU A 462 2.65 -29.85 31.46
N ILE A 463 2.22 -29.94 32.72
CA ILE A 463 3.03 -30.57 33.79
C ILE A 463 3.17 -32.08 33.56
N ASP A 464 2.10 -32.74 33.15
CA ASP A 464 2.10 -34.17 32.84
C ASP A 464 2.94 -34.48 31.59
N GLU A 465 2.90 -33.63 30.57
CA GLU A 465 3.70 -33.80 29.35
C GLU A 465 5.20 -33.62 29.62
N ASN A 466 5.61 -32.61 30.41
CA ASN A 466 6.98 -32.41 30.86
C ASN A 466 7.47 -33.59 31.73
N ARG A 467 6.61 -34.10 32.63
CA ARG A 467 6.94 -35.23 33.49
C ARG A 467 7.11 -36.53 32.70
N GLN A 468 6.30 -36.73 31.65
CA GLN A 468 6.44 -37.89 30.75
C GLN A 468 7.72 -37.77 29.91
N GLN A 469 8.12 -36.58 29.52
CA GLN A 469 9.34 -36.34 28.74
C GLN A 469 10.58 -36.57 29.60
N GLU A 470 10.62 -36.07 30.84
CA GLU A 470 11.69 -36.35 31.82
C GLU A 470 11.79 -37.86 32.16
N MET A 471 10.64 -38.58 32.31
CA MET A 471 10.64 -40.03 32.54
C MET A 471 11.15 -40.81 31.33
N ARG A 472 10.80 -40.39 30.10
CA ARG A 472 11.34 -40.99 28.87
C ARG A 472 12.86 -40.83 28.77
N ASP A 473 13.36 -39.64 29.04
CA ASP A 473 14.79 -39.36 28.96
C ASP A 473 15.57 -40.12 30.03
N ALA A 474 15.05 -40.20 31.23
CA ALA A 474 15.61 -41.00 32.31
C ALA A 474 15.60 -42.50 31.95
N TYR A 475 14.52 -43.00 31.35
CA TYR A 475 14.43 -44.40 30.90
C TYR A 475 15.44 -44.72 29.78
N VAL A 476 15.57 -43.87 28.80
CA VAL A 476 16.57 -43.96 27.69
C VAL A 476 17.99 -43.98 28.26
N HIS A 477 18.27 -43.14 29.27
CA HIS A 477 19.57 -43.08 29.93
C HIS A 477 19.85 -44.40 30.68
N LEU A 478 18.88 -44.95 31.41
CA LEU A 478 18.99 -46.22 32.12
C LEU A 478 19.26 -47.41 31.16
N VAL A 479 18.55 -47.47 30.04
CA VAL A 479 18.77 -48.50 29.01
C VAL A 479 20.18 -48.40 28.41
N LYS A 480 20.69 -47.22 28.14
CA LYS A 480 22.08 -47.03 27.65
C LYS A 480 23.13 -47.46 28.66
N VAL A 481 22.92 -47.20 29.95
CA VAL A 481 23.83 -47.62 31.02
C VAL A 481 23.82 -49.14 31.13
N GLN A 482 22.66 -49.77 31.11
CA GLN A 482 22.52 -51.24 31.20
C GLN A 482 23.14 -51.96 29.96
N GLN A 483 22.98 -51.46 28.76
CA GLN A 483 23.64 -51.96 27.56
C GLN A 483 25.17 -51.84 27.66
N ARG A 484 25.70 -50.76 28.24
CA ARG A 484 27.13 -50.57 28.45
C ARG A 484 27.68 -51.55 29.49
N GLN A 485 26.94 -51.82 30.56
CA GLN A 485 27.32 -52.80 31.57
C GLN A 485 27.31 -54.24 31.01
N SER A 486 26.31 -54.62 30.21
CA SER A 486 26.27 -55.96 29.59
C SER A 486 27.42 -56.17 28.58
N LEU A 487 27.80 -55.12 27.85
CA LEU A 487 28.96 -55.15 26.95
C LEU A 487 30.29 -55.37 27.72
N TRP A 488 30.48 -54.69 28.86
CA TRP A 488 31.66 -54.88 29.68
C TRP A 488 31.69 -56.26 30.34
N LEU A 489 30.56 -56.83 30.77
CA LEU A 489 30.44 -58.21 31.26
C LEU A 489 30.79 -59.21 30.17
N GLY A 490 30.34 -58.99 28.94
CA GLY A 490 30.71 -59.81 27.78
C GLY A 490 32.23 -59.78 27.50
N VAL A 491 32.85 -58.59 27.53
CA VAL A 491 34.30 -58.45 27.34
C VAL A 491 35.07 -59.16 28.45
N ILE A 492 34.65 -59.02 29.70
CA ILE A 492 35.27 -59.70 30.84
C ILE A 492 35.16 -61.24 30.72
N ALA A 493 33.99 -61.77 30.31
CA ALA A 493 33.77 -63.17 30.06
C ALA A 493 34.68 -63.73 28.96
N VAL A 494 34.83 -62.99 27.87
CA VAL A 494 35.74 -63.39 26.76
C VAL A 494 37.18 -63.37 27.20
N VAL A 495 37.63 -62.36 27.99
CA VAL A 495 38.99 -62.30 28.54
C VAL A 495 39.27 -63.47 29.48
N LEU A 496 38.31 -63.80 30.35
CA LEU A 496 38.45 -64.98 31.27
C LEU A 496 38.51 -66.29 30.50
N LEU A 497 37.75 -66.44 29.44
CA LEU A 497 37.77 -67.60 28.58
C LEU A 497 39.09 -67.76 27.83
N LEU A 498 39.68 -66.68 27.38
CA LEU A 498 40.99 -66.67 26.75
C LEU A 498 42.10 -67.01 27.77
N ILE A 499 42.01 -66.52 28.98
CA ILE A 499 42.99 -66.89 30.06
C ILE A 499 42.89 -68.39 30.43
N LEU A 500 41.68 -68.98 30.37
CA LEU A 500 41.48 -70.45 30.61
C LEU A 500 41.99 -71.29 29.43
N LEU A 501 41.96 -70.83 28.24
CA LEU A 501 42.44 -71.55 27.02
C LEU A 501 43.96 -71.47 26.83
N PHE A 502 44.65 -70.54 27.44
CA PHE A 502 46.08 -70.37 27.37
C PHE A 502 46.85 -70.83 28.64
N LYS A 503 46.13 -71.52 29.57
CA LYS A 503 46.67 -72.16 30.70
C LYS A 503 46.61 -73.72 30.49
#